data_b30252a850f4fd10c5616561f9adb8cc
#
_entry.id   b30252a850f4fd10c5616561f9adb8cc
#
_cell.length_a   1.000
_cell.length_b   1.000
_cell.length_c   1.000
_cell.angle_alpha   90.00
_cell.angle_beta   90.00
_cell.angle_gamma   90.00
#
_symmetry.space_group_name_H-M   'P 1'
#
loop_
_entity.id
_entity.type
_entity.pdbx_description
1 polymer ?
#
loop_
_entity_poly.entity_id
_entity_poly.type
_entity_poly.pdbx_seq_one_letter_code
_entity_poly.pdbx_strand_id
1 'polypeptide(L)'
;MDNFAMIIFGASGDLTKRKLMPALYSLYREKRLTGEYSILGIGRTVYSDDNYRSYILEELQQFVKSEEQDTALMASFVSHLYYLPMDPAKEEGYPQLRQRLVDLTGEVDPDNLLFYLATPPSLYGVVPLYLKAAGLNTPHSRIIVEKPFGYDLESARELNKTYASVFNEHQIYRIDHFLGKETAQNVLAFRFANGIFEPLWNRNYIDYVEITAVENLGIEQRGGFYETAGALRDMVQNHLIQLVALTAMEPPAVFNADNFRNEVVKVYESLTPLNEVDLNEHIVRGQYTASGNKKGYREEKGVAPDSRTDTYIAMKLGISNWRWSGVPFYIRTGKQMPTKVTEIVVHFRETPHQMFHCAGGNCPRANKLILRLQPNEGIVLKIGMKVPGAGFEVRQVTMDFSYAQLGGVPSGDAYARLIDDCIQGDPTLFTRSDAVEASWKFFDPVLRYWKDNPDAPLYGYPAGTWGPLESEAMMHEHGADWTNPCKNLTNTDQYCEL
;
A
#
# COMPACT_ATOMS: atom_id res chain seq x y z
N MET A 1 10.54 1.86 23.28
CA MET A 1 10.22 3.12 23.98
C MET A 1 9.45 2.75 25.22
N ASP A 2 10.01 3.04 26.39
CA ASP A 2 9.44 2.51 27.65
C ASP A 2 8.29 3.34 28.22
N ASN A 3 8.23 4.64 27.94
CA ASN A 3 7.12 5.52 28.34
C ASN A 3 6.79 6.45 27.20
N PHE A 4 5.51 6.52 26.78
CA PHE A 4 5.08 7.39 25.69
C PHE A 4 3.62 7.81 25.81
N ALA A 5 3.28 8.93 25.20
CA ALA A 5 1.90 9.31 24.95
C ALA A 5 1.60 9.30 23.44
N MET A 6 0.57 8.56 23.03
CA MET A 6 0.08 8.55 21.66
C MET A 6 -1.14 9.45 21.53
N ILE A 7 -1.08 10.44 20.65
CA ILE A 7 -2.13 11.41 20.40
C ILE A 7 -2.75 11.13 19.04
N ILE A 8 -4.03 10.74 19.01
CA ILE A 8 -4.76 10.41 17.78
C ILE A 8 -5.70 11.55 17.42
N PHE A 9 -5.34 12.33 16.42
CA PHE A 9 -6.23 13.32 15.82
C PHE A 9 -7.25 12.63 14.91
N GLY A 10 -8.55 12.87 15.12
CA GLY A 10 -9.62 12.16 14.43
C GLY A 10 -10.07 10.89 15.16
N ALA A 11 -10.01 10.91 16.49
CA ALA A 11 -10.23 9.76 17.38
C ALA A 11 -11.64 9.15 17.34
N SER A 12 -12.66 9.89 16.87
CA SER A 12 -14.02 9.39 16.63
C SER A 12 -14.28 9.00 15.17
N GLY A 13 -13.24 9.04 14.32
CA GLY A 13 -13.34 8.76 12.88
C GLY A 13 -13.36 7.27 12.53
N ASP A 14 -13.75 6.98 11.29
CA ASP A 14 -13.90 5.61 10.79
C ASP A 14 -12.57 4.83 10.78
N LEU A 15 -11.46 5.48 10.41
CA LEU A 15 -10.13 4.86 10.45
C LEU A 15 -9.74 4.46 11.86
N THR A 16 -9.95 5.33 12.85
CA THR A 16 -9.59 5.06 14.24
C THR A 16 -10.34 3.84 14.78
N LYS A 17 -11.65 3.79 14.61
CA LYS A 17 -12.46 2.69 15.15
C LYS A 17 -12.27 1.37 14.42
N ARG A 18 -12.10 1.38 13.09
CA ARG A 18 -12.02 0.15 12.28
C ARG A 18 -10.62 -0.40 12.14
N LYS A 19 -9.59 0.43 12.33
CA LYS A 19 -8.20 0.06 12.07
C LYS A 19 -7.27 0.33 13.25
N LEU A 20 -7.21 1.59 13.72
CA LEU A 20 -6.19 1.94 14.70
C LEU A 20 -6.45 1.32 16.07
N MET A 21 -7.69 1.36 16.57
CA MET A 21 -8.00 0.77 17.86
C MET A 21 -7.89 -0.76 17.87
N PRO A 22 -8.37 -1.50 16.86
CA PRO A 22 -8.08 -2.92 16.75
C PRO A 22 -6.59 -3.25 16.66
N ALA A 23 -5.79 -2.47 15.91
CA ALA A 23 -4.35 -2.64 15.80
C ALA A 23 -3.64 -2.42 17.15
N LEU A 24 -3.97 -1.35 17.87
CA LEU A 24 -3.44 -1.05 19.21
C LEU A 24 -3.85 -2.13 20.24
N TYR A 25 -5.08 -2.61 20.16
CA TYR A 25 -5.53 -3.73 20.99
C TYR A 25 -4.75 -5.02 20.68
N SER A 26 -4.46 -5.31 19.40
CA SER A 26 -3.62 -6.45 19.04
C SER A 26 -2.22 -6.34 19.66
N LEU A 27 -1.58 -5.18 19.56
CA LEU A 27 -0.28 -4.93 20.20
C LEU A 27 -0.34 -5.07 21.73
N TYR A 28 -1.44 -4.62 22.36
CA TYR A 28 -1.66 -4.79 23.78
C TYR A 28 -1.78 -6.27 24.15
N ARG A 29 -2.60 -7.03 23.45
CA ARG A 29 -2.80 -8.48 23.63
C ARG A 29 -1.49 -9.25 23.48
N GLU A 30 -0.66 -8.87 22.52
CA GLU A 30 0.65 -9.47 22.23
C GLU A 30 1.75 -8.99 23.20
N LYS A 31 1.42 -8.13 24.18
CA LYS A 31 2.35 -7.53 25.14
C LYS A 31 3.51 -6.75 24.49
N ARG A 32 3.24 -6.14 23.34
CA ARG A 32 4.18 -5.29 22.61
C ARG A 32 4.13 -3.83 23.05
N LEU A 33 3.03 -3.38 23.65
CA LEU A 33 2.96 -2.10 24.35
C LEU A 33 3.54 -2.28 25.74
N THR A 34 4.81 -1.90 25.90
CA THR A 34 5.57 -2.04 27.14
C THR A 34 5.74 -0.69 27.84
N GLY A 35 5.99 -0.71 29.16
CA GLY A 35 6.15 0.50 29.95
C GLY A 35 4.84 1.20 30.31
N GLU A 36 4.94 2.45 30.77
CA GLU A 36 3.78 3.32 31.01
C GLU A 36 3.41 4.08 29.75
N TYR A 37 2.17 3.95 29.30
CA TYR A 37 1.70 4.66 28.12
C TYR A 37 0.27 5.15 28.29
N SER A 38 -0.04 6.22 27.55
CA SER A 38 -1.37 6.80 27.46
C SER A 38 -1.74 7.00 25.99
N ILE A 39 -3.01 6.76 25.65
CA ILE A 39 -3.54 7.02 24.31
C ILE A 39 -4.60 8.10 24.44
N LEU A 40 -4.30 9.29 23.90
CA LEU A 40 -5.18 10.46 23.96
C LEU A 40 -5.89 10.69 22.62
N GLY A 41 -7.19 10.48 22.60
CA GLY A 41 -8.03 10.79 21.45
C GLY A 41 -8.37 12.27 21.36
N ILE A 42 -8.24 12.85 20.16
CA ILE A 42 -8.61 14.23 19.82
C ILE A 42 -9.71 14.23 18.77
N GLY A 43 -10.78 14.96 19.01
CA GLY A 43 -11.86 15.11 18.03
C GLY A 43 -12.89 16.17 18.45
N ARG A 44 -13.78 16.53 17.51
CA ARG A 44 -14.81 17.57 17.73
C ARG A 44 -16.00 17.09 18.53
N THR A 45 -16.23 15.78 18.58
CA THR A 45 -17.30 15.20 19.40
C THR A 45 -16.97 15.39 20.86
N VAL A 46 -17.97 15.75 21.67
CA VAL A 46 -17.75 15.95 23.09
C VAL A 46 -17.93 14.63 23.84
N TYR A 47 -16.82 14.06 24.30
CA TYR A 47 -16.78 12.90 25.19
C TYR A 47 -16.04 13.24 26.49
N SER A 48 -16.47 12.64 27.60
CA SER A 48 -15.60 12.43 28.77
C SER A 48 -14.69 11.20 28.49
N ASP A 49 -13.63 11.01 29.29
CA ASP A 49 -12.79 9.82 29.22
C ASP A 49 -13.62 8.53 29.30
N ASP A 50 -14.55 8.45 30.23
CA ASP A 50 -15.38 7.25 30.44
C ASP A 50 -16.34 7.00 29.28
N ASN A 51 -16.95 8.04 28.71
CA ASN A 51 -17.80 7.88 27.52
C ASN A 51 -17.01 7.47 26.31
N TYR A 52 -15.78 7.97 26.15
CA TYR A 52 -14.90 7.57 25.05
C TYR A 52 -14.43 6.12 25.21
N ARG A 53 -14.08 5.69 26.43
CA ARG A 53 -13.74 4.30 26.74
C ARG A 53 -14.88 3.33 26.40
N SER A 54 -16.09 3.69 26.81
CA SER A 54 -17.29 2.89 26.51
C SER A 54 -17.54 2.81 25.00
N TYR A 55 -17.43 3.94 24.29
CA TYR A 55 -17.56 4.00 22.83
C TYR A 55 -16.52 3.10 22.14
N ILE A 56 -15.24 3.20 22.50
CA ILE A 56 -14.21 2.36 21.88
C ILE A 56 -14.38 0.89 22.23
N LEU A 57 -14.83 0.55 23.42
CA LEU A 57 -15.11 -0.83 23.81
C LEU A 57 -16.18 -1.47 22.91
N GLU A 58 -17.26 -0.74 22.61
CA GLU A 58 -18.31 -1.20 21.68
C GLU A 58 -17.76 -1.40 20.26
N GLU A 59 -16.93 -0.46 19.77
CA GLU A 59 -16.32 -0.55 18.44
C GLU A 59 -15.31 -1.71 18.34
N LEU A 60 -14.53 -1.99 19.41
CA LEU A 60 -13.63 -3.15 19.45
C LEU A 60 -14.41 -4.47 19.37
N GLN A 61 -15.55 -4.58 20.06
CA GLN A 61 -16.42 -5.76 19.97
C GLN A 61 -16.96 -5.97 18.55
N GLN A 62 -17.12 -4.91 17.77
CA GLN A 62 -17.61 -4.99 16.40
C GLN A 62 -16.50 -5.32 15.40
N PHE A 63 -15.29 -4.75 15.56
CA PHE A 63 -14.25 -4.78 14.52
C PHE A 63 -13.09 -5.73 14.80
N VAL A 64 -12.91 -6.20 16.02
CA VAL A 64 -11.96 -7.26 16.35
C VAL A 64 -12.61 -8.62 16.02
N LYS A 65 -11.85 -9.54 15.44
CA LYS A 65 -12.35 -10.87 15.12
C LYS A 65 -12.77 -11.62 16.38
N SER A 66 -13.86 -12.40 16.29
CA SER A 66 -14.46 -13.07 17.46
C SER A 66 -13.47 -13.96 18.21
N GLU A 67 -12.55 -14.63 17.49
CA GLU A 67 -11.52 -15.49 18.07
C GLU A 67 -10.41 -14.71 18.81
N GLU A 68 -10.32 -13.42 18.60
CA GLU A 68 -9.34 -12.51 19.21
C GLU A 68 -9.93 -11.66 20.33
N GLN A 69 -11.24 -11.76 20.58
CA GLN A 69 -11.94 -10.99 21.60
C GLN A 69 -11.74 -11.62 22.98
N ASP A 70 -11.21 -10.81 23.90
CA ASP A 70 -11.16 -11.08 25.33
C ASP A 70 -11.74 -9.87 26.08
N THR A 71 -12.92 -10.04 26.67
CA THR A 71 -13.67 -8.94 27.32
C THR A 71 -12.87 -8.30 28.46
N ALA A 72 -12.17 -9.11 29.28
CA ALA A 72 -11.37 -8.61 30.39
C ALA A 72 -10.15 -7.83 29.88
N LEU A 73 -9.50 -8.35 28.85
CA LEU A 73 -8.34 -7.70 28.25
C LEU A 73 -8.73 -6.42 27.50
N MET A 74 -9.87 -6.40 26.80
CA MET A 74 -10.42 -5.19 26.18
C MET A 74 -10.73 -4.11 27.22
N ALA A 75 -11.39 -4.49 28.33
CA ALA A 75 -11.67 -3.57 29.43
C ALA A 75 -10.38 -3.00 30.05
N SER A 76 -9.35 -3.84 30.18
CA SER A 76 -8.04 -3.38 30.65
C SER A 76 -7.37 -2.44 29.64
N PHE A 77 -7.40 -2.76 28.35
CA PHE A 77 -6.84 -1.90 27.30
C PHE A 77 -7.49 -0.51 27.27
N VAL A 78 -8.83 -0.45 27.28
CA VAL A 78 -9.51 0.86 27.21
C VAL A 78 -9.27 1.74 28.43
N SER A 79 -8.78 1.21 29.55
CA SER A 79 -8.42 2.03 30.72
C SER A 79 -7.24 2.97 30.44
N HIS A 80 -6.41 2.69 29.43
CA HIS A 80 -5.31 3.55 28.97
C HIS A 80 -5.76 4.64 27.99
N LEU A 81 -7.06 4.68 27.63
CA LEU A 81 -7.63 5.66 26.69
C LEU A 81 -8.13 6.88 27.43
N TYR A 82 -7.82 8.04 26.88
CA TYR A 82 -8.25 9.35 27.34
C TYR A 82 -8.79 10.15 26.16
N TYR A 83 -9.53 11.22 26.42
CA TYR A 83 -10.09 12.03 25.35
C TYR A 83 -10.05 13.53 25.67
N LEU A 84 -9.77 14.33 24.64
CA LEU A 84 -9.86 15.78 24.70
C LEU A 84 -10.75 16.28 23.55
N PRO A 85 -11.94 16.82 23.82
CA PRO A 85 -12.77 17.44 22.82
C PRO A 85 -12.11 18.73 22.33
N MET A 86 -11.63 18.73 21.07
CA MET A 86 -10.91 19.83 20.47
C MET A 86 -11.06 19.79 18.94
N ASP A 87 -11.14 20.95 18.31
CA ASP A 87 -11.07 21.07 16.86
C ASP A 87 -9.60 21.20 16.43
N PRO A 88 -9.02 20.20 15.75
CA PRO A 88 -7.62 20.23 15.33
C PRO A 88 -7.29 21.36 14.34
N ALA A 89 -8.30 21.94 13.67
CA ALA A 89 -8.12 23.07 12.75
C ALA A 89 -7.93 24.42 13.47
N LYS A 90 -8.06 24.47 14.80
CA LYS A 90 -7.99 25.70 15.59
C LYS A 90 -6.83 25.68 16.55
N GLU A 91 -5.99 26.71 16.47
CA GLU A 91 -4.78 26.85 17.29
C GLU A 91 -5.08 26.93 18.80
N GLU A 92 -6.20 27.56 19.16
CA GLU A 92 -6.60 27.82 20.55
C GLU A 92 -6.75 26.57 21.43
N GLY A 93 -6.92 25.40 20.82
CA GLY A 93 -7.03 24.12 21.53
C GLY A 93 -5.68 23.52 21.97
N TYR A 94 -4.58 23.90 21.35
CA TYR A 94 -3.28 23.25 21.57
C TYR A 94 -2.62 23.54 22.92
N PRO A 95 -2.78 24.71 23.56
CA PRO A 95 -2.37 24.89 24.95
C PRO A 95 -3.10 23.95 25.91
N GLN A 96 -4.39 23.65 25.67
CA GLN A 96 -5.14 22.68 26.47
C GLN A 96 -4.64 21.26 26.23
N LEU A 97 -4.28 20.91 24.97
CA LEU A 97 -3.65 19.64 24.67
C LEU A 97 -2.32 19.47 25.43
N ARG A 98 -1.48 20.49 25.45
CA ARG A 98 -0.22 20.45 26.21
C ARG A 98 -0.48 20.23 27.71
N GLN A 99 -1.40 20.98 28.31
CA GLN A 99 -1.75 20.79 29.72
C GLN A 99 -2.27 19.38 30.00
N ARG A 100 -3.14 18.86 29.12
CA ARG A 100 -3.67 17.50 29.27
C ARG A 100 -2.57 16.42 29.21
N LEU A 101 -1.56 16.61 28.37
CA LEU A 101 -0.40 15.71 28.30
C LEU A 101 0.41 15.76 29.58
N VAL A 102 0.67 16.94 30.15
CA VAL A 102 1.32 17.07 31.46
C VAL A 102 0.54 16.34 32.55
N ASP A 103 -0.79 16.48 32.58
CA ASP A 103 -1.66 15.80 33.57
C ASP A 103 -1.58 14.26 33.41
N LEU A 104 -1.39 13.74 32.20
CA LEU A 104 -1.32 12.30 31.92
C LEU A 104 0.05 11.69 32.15
N THR A 105 1.12 12.41 31.84
CA THR A 105 2.49 11.90 31.91
C THR A 105 3.21 12.28 33.21
N GLY A 106 2.70 13.28 33.90
CA GLY A 106 3.36 13.84 35.08
C GLY A 106 4.59 14.70 34.77
N GLU A 107 4.88 14.93 33.49
CA GLU A 107 6.04 15.68 33.02
C GLU A 107 5.63 17.04 32.47
N VAL A 108 6.41 18.09 32.79
CA VAL A 108 6.15 19.45 32.31
C VAL A 108 6.38 19.53 30.79
N ASP A 109 7.35 18.78 30.27
CA ASP A 109 7.67 18.66 28.86
C ASP A 109 7.81 17.17 28.47
N PRO A 110 6.68 16.47 28.24
CA PRO A 110 6.71 15.07 27.83
C PRO A 110 7.46 14.91 26.50
N ASP A 111 8.51 14.11 26.52
CA ASP A 111 9.46 14.03 25.40
C ASP A 111 9.05 12.98 24.35
N ASN A 112 8.45 11.87 24.81
CA ASN A 112 8.08 10.74 23.94
C ASN A 112 6.63 10.86 23.46
N LEU A 113 6.37 11.78 22.52
CA LEU A 113 5.04 12.01 21.95
C LEU A 113 4.93 11.38 20.56
N LEU A 114 3.87 10.58 20.36
CA LEU A 114 3.53 10.03 19.05
C LEU A 114 2.21 10.64 18.57
N PHE A 115 2.28 11.46 17.53
CA PHE A 115 1.11 12.08 16.93
C PHE A 115 0.63 11.23 15.74
N TYR A 116 -0.63 10.85 15.73
CA TYR A 116 -1.25 10.15 14.60
C TYR A 116 -2.31 11.02 13.95
N LEU A 117 -2.14 11.34 12.65
CA LEU A 117 -3.10 12.15 11.90
C LEU A 117 -4.12 11.26 11.18
N ALA A 118 -5.16 10.79 11.91
CA ALA A 118 -6.33 10.11 11.35
C ALA A 118 -7.39 11.11 10.89
N THR A 119 -6.97 12.21 10.28
CA THR A 119 -7.78 13.37 9.89
C THR A 119 -7.90 13.50 8.38
N PRO A 120 -8.81 14.33 7.85
CA PRO A 120 -8.79 14.70 6.45
C PRO A 120 -7.46 15.34 6.04
N PRO A 121 -6.99 15.17 4.78
CA PRO A 121 -5.71 15.68 4.29
C PRO A 121 -5.55 17.21 4.42
N SER A 122 -6.65 17.96 4.44
CA SER A 122 -6.63 19.42 4.66
C SER A 122 -6.00 19.85 6.00
N LEU A 123 -5.89 18.93 6.97
CA LEU A 123 -5.27 19.20 8.26
C LEU A 123 -3.79 18.80 8.33
N TYR A 124 -3.27 18.11 7.34
CA TYR A 124 -1.88 17.62 7.37
C TYR A 124 -0.84 18.75 7.40
N GLY A 125 -1.12 19.89 6.76
CA GLY A 125 -0.23 21.06 6.82
C GLY A 125 -0.45 21.96 8.04
N VAL A 126 -1.62 21.85 8.70
CA VAL A 126 -2.02 22.76 9.79
C VAL A 126 -1.58 22.22 11.15
N VAL A 127 -1.90 20.95 11.45
CA VAL A 127 -1.61 20.34 12.75
C VAL A 127 -0.14 20.42 13.14
N PRO A 128 0.86 20.11 12.25
CA PRO A 128 2.27 20.22 12.61
C PRO A 128 2.67 21.64 13.08
N LEU A 129 2.16 22.66 12.42
CA LEU A 129 2.48 24.06 12.77
C LEU A 129 1.94 24.43 14.17
N TYR A 130 0.74 23.99 14.49
CA TYR A 130 0.15 24.22 15.82
C TYR A 130 0.83 23.39 16.92
N LEU A 131 1.28 22.18 16.61
CA LEU A 131 2.12 21.40 17.52
C LEU A 131 3.41 22.13 17.85
N LYS A 132 4.06 22.72 16.83
CA LYS A 132 5.25 23.55 17.04
C LYS A 132 4.98 24.79 17.88
N ALA A 133 3.89 25.51 17.59
CA ALA A 133 3.49 26.70 18.35
C ALA A 133 3.23 26.38 19.84
N ALA A 134 2.71 25.17 20.13
CA ALA A 134 2.48 24.68 21.49
C ALA A 134 3.74 24.08 22.14
N GLY A 135 4.89 24.00 21.45
CA GLY A 135 6.12 23.41 21.98
C GLY A 135 6.05 21.88 22.14
N LEU A 136 5.23 21.21 21.31
CA LEU A 136 5.02 19.76 21.37
C LEU A 136 5.90 18.98 20.35
N ASN A 137 6.69 19.70 19.52
CA ASN A 137 7.64 19.10 18.58
C ASN A 137 9.00 18.88 19.24
N THR A 138 9.07 18.03 20.24
CA THR A 138 10.30 17.71 20.97
C THR A 138 11.27 16.88 20.12
N PRO A 139 12.57 16.73 20.50
CA PRO A 139 13.53 15.92 19.75
C PRO A 139 13.13 14.46 19.58
N HIS A 140 12.33 13.90 20.49
CA HIS A 140 11.89 12.51 20.47
C HIS A 140 10.43 12.34 20.04
N SER A 141 9.70 13.44 19.81
CA SER A 141 8.34 13.36 19.27
C SER A 141 8.36 12.81 17.83
N ARG A 142 7.32 12.07 17.47
CA ARG A 142 7.14 11.46 16.15
C ARG A 142 5.74 11.76 15.63
N ILE A 143 5.62 11.89 14.32
CA ILE A 143 4.35 12.14 13.67
C ILE A 143 4.06 11.11 12.58
N ILE A 144 2.93 10.44 12.69
CA ILE A 144 2.42 9.48 11.72
C ILE A 144 1.39 10.18 10.84
N VAL A 145 1.58 10.09 9.54
CA VAL A 145 0.74 10.74 8.53
C VAL A 145 0.19 9.72 7.57
N GLU A 146 -1.12 9.77 7.35
CA GLU A 146 -1.83 8.94 6.39
C GLU A 146 -1.72 9.48 4.95
N LYS A 147 -1.90 8.61 3.97
CA LYS A 147 -2.07 9.06 2.58
C LYS A 147 -3.37 9.89 2.42
N PRO A 148 -3.40 10.80 1.42
CA PRO A 148 -2.40 11.10 0.40
C PRO A 148 -1.34 12.11 0.87
N PHE A 149 -0.09 11.95 0.37
CA PHE A 149 0.99 12.92 0.59
C PHE A 149 1.04 13.92 -0.58
N GLY A 150 0.15 14.90 -0.54
CA GLY A 150 -0.14 15.76 -1.67
C GLY A 150 -1.06 15.07 -2.70
N TYR A 151 -1.44 15.81 -3.72
CA TYR A 151 -2.27 15.37 -4.85
C TYR A 151 -1.57 15.62 -6.20
N ASP A 152 -0.42 16.29 -6.19
CA ASP A 152 0.53 16.54 -7.28
C ASP A 152 1.92 16.85 -6.70
N LEU A 153 2.90 17.11 -7.57
CA LEU A 153 4.27 17.39 -7.14
C LEU A 153 4.39 18.68 -6.30
N GLU A 154 3.64 19.74 -6.66
CA GLU A 154 3.73 21.03 -5.98
C GLU A 154 3.19 20.93 -4.55
N SER A 155 1.99 20.40 -4.38
CA SER A 155 1.38 20.20 -3.06
C SER A 155 2.17 19.22 -2.17
N ALA A 156 2.81 18.19 -2.76
CA ALA A 156 3.69 17.29 -2.03
C ALA A 156 4.94 18.02 -1.51
N ARG A 157 5.55 18.90 -2.32
CA ARG A 157 6.68 19.74 -1.91
C ARG A 157 6.32 20.73 -0.82
N GLU A 158 5.17 21.39 -0.94
CA GLU A 158 4.69 22.31 0.09
C GLU A 158 4.45 21.58 1.42
N LEU A 159 3.84 20.40 1.37
CA LEU A 159 3.63 19.56 2.54
C LEU A 159 4.96 19.13 3.16
N ASN A 160 5.90 18.62 2.36
CA ASN A 160 7.25 18.26 2.83
C ASN A 160 7.97 19.44 3.48
N LYS A 161 7.90 20.64 2.87
CA LYS A 161 8.48 21.85 3.43
C LYS A 161 7.87 22.21 4.78
N THR A 162 6.55 22.09 4.90
CA THR A 162 5.84 22.33 6.17
C THR A 162 6.34 21.37 7.24
N TYR A 163 6.38 20.06 6.96
CA TYR A 163 6.87 19.07 7.91
C TYR A 163 8.33 19.31 8.30
N ALA A 164 9.22 19.56 7.33
CA ALA A 164 10.63 19.84 7.57
C ALA A 164 10.88 21.12 8.41
N SER A 165 9.91 22.05 8.42
CA SER A 165 9.99 23.24 9.28
C SER A 165 9.67 22.96 10.76
N VAL A 166 9.12 21.77 11.04
CA VAL A 166 8.63 21.38 12.37
C VAL A 166 9.39 20.17 12.93
N PHE A 167 9.61 19.14 12.11
CA PHE A 167 10.19 17.85 12.48
C PHE A 167 11.38 17.51 11.59
N ASN A 168 12.34 16.76 12.11
CA ASN A 168 13.37 16.12 11.31
C ASN A 168 12.78 14.91 10.57
N GLU A 169 13.36 14.51 9.43
CA GLU A 169 12.83 13.43 8.60
C GLU A 169 12.68 12.09 9.37
N HIS A 170 13.59 11.80 10.31
CA HIS A 170 13.49 10.59 11.14
C HIS A 170 12.34 10.59 12.16
N GLN A 171 11.68 11.73 12.35
CA GLN A 171 10.50 11.88 13.20
C GLN A 171 9.19 11.77 12.40
N ILE A 172 9.25 11.70 11.06
CA ILE A 172 8.08 11.72 10.17
C ILE A 172 7.85 10.32 9.60
N TYR A 173 6.70 9.74 9.90
CA TYR A 173 6.30 8.38 9.55
C TYR A 173 5.13 8.44 8.56
N ARG A 174 5.42 8.48 7.24
CA ARG A 174 4.39 8.50 6.19
C ARG A 174 3.96 7.08 5.89
N ILE A 175 2.73 6.74 6.26
CA ILE A 175 2.19 5.38 6.13
C ILE A 175 1.84 5.05 4.67
N ASP A 176 2.42 3.97 4.18
CA ASP A 176 1.83 3.14 3.14
C ASP A 176 1.55 1.74 3.73
N HIS A 177 0.28 1.42 3.93
CA HIS A 177 -0.11 0.16 4.57
C HIS A 177 0.28 -1.09 3.76
N PHE A 178 0.64 -0.96 2.47
CA PHE A 178 1.21 -2.07 1.68
C PHE A 178 2.58 -2.49 2.19
N LEU A 179 3.41 -1.55 2.63
CA LEU A 179 4.72 -1.86 3.22
C LEU A 179 4.60 -2.56 4.58
N GLY A 180 3.52 -2.33 5.32
CA GLY A 180 3.22 -3.02 6.57
C GLY A 180 2.77 -4.49 6.40
N LYS A 181 2.48 -4.94 5.16
CA LYS A 181 2.09 -6.33 4.91
C LYS A 181 3.32 -7.24 4.92
N GLU A 182 3.28 -8.31 5.71
CA GLU A 182 4.34 -9.31 5.78
C GLU A 182 4.71 -9.87 4.40
N THR A 183 3.73 -10.06 3.54
CA THR A 183 3.92 -10.57 2.18
C THR A 183 4.61 -9.59 1.24
N ALA A 184 4.40 -8.29 1.41
CA ALA A 184 5.17 -7.28 0.67
C ALA A 184 6.63 -7.26 1.13
N GLN A 185 6.88 -7.35 2.44
CA GLN A 185 8.23 -7.48 3.01
C GLN A 185 8.91 -8.78 2.57
N ASN A 186 8.14 -9.86 2.39
CA ASN A 186 8.69 -11.12 1.93
C ASN A 186 9.29 -11.07 0.52
N VAL A 187 8.92 -10.12 -0.32
CA VAL A 187 9.61 -9.89 -1.60
C VAL A 187 11.11 -9.68 -1.39
N LEU A 188 11.48 -8.92 -0.35
CA LEU A 188 12.87 -8.68 0.02
C LEU A 188 13.54 -9.94 0.56
N ALA A 189 12.88 -10.64 1.49
CA ALA A 189 13.40 -11.89 2.05
C ALA A 189 13.58 -12.96 0.96
N PHE A 190 12.60 -13.09 0.05
CA PHE A 190 12.68 -14.00 -1.08
C PHE A 190 13.88 -13.68 -1.97
N ARG A 191 14.11 -12.43 -2.31
CA ARG A 191 15.22 -12.01 -3.16
C ARG A 191 16.57 -12.14 -2.45
N PHE A 192 16.70 -11.61 -1.25
CA PHE A 192 18.00 -11.38 -0.63
C PHE A 192 18.46 -12.48 0.35
N ALA A 193 17.55 -13.35 0.80
CA ALA A 193 17.90 -14.51 1.60
C ALA A 193 18.16 -15.78 0.77
N ASN A 194 17.90 -15.76 -0.56
CA ASN A 194 18.01 -16.92 -1.41
C ASN A 194 19.00 -16.69 -2.56
N GLY A 195 20.21 -17.21 -2.43
CA GLY A 195 21.32 -17.02 -3.37
C GLY A 195 21.07 -17.57 -4.78
N ILE A 196 20.01 -18.34 -5.03
CA ILE A 196 19.66 -18.85 -6.35
C ILE A 196 18.84 -17.84 -7.18
N PHE A 197 18.12 -16.91 -6.54
CA PHE A 197 17.25 -15.97 -7.26
C PHE A 197 17.96 -14.66 -7.60
N GLU A 198 18.73 -14.08 -6.72
CA GLU A 198 19.36 -12.77 -6.94
C GLU A 198 20.26 -12.70 -8.19
N PRO A 199 21.07 -13.73 -8.55
CA PRO A 199 21.82 -13.75 -9.81
C PRO A 199 20.94 -13.74 -11.07
N LEU A 200 19.71 -14.22 -10.97
CA LEU A 200 18.73 -14.23 -12.06
C LEU A 200 17.87 -12.96 -12.12
N TRP A 201 17.97 -12.09 -11.09
CA TRP A 201 17.08 -10.95 -10.92
C TRP A 201 17.56 -9.71 -11.68
N ASN A 202 17.67 -9.86 -13.02
CA ASN A 202 18.16 -8.79 -13.89
C ASN A 202 17.73 -9.01 -15.35
N ARG A 203 18.00 -8.01 -16.18
CA ARG A 203 17.69 -7.94 -17.62
C ARG A 203 18.19 -9.12 -18.47
N ASN A 204 19.17 -9.88 -18.00
CA ASN A 204 19.69 -11.01 -18.77
C ASN A 204 18.77 -12.25 -18.69
N TYR A 205 17.99 -12.36 -17.61
CA TYR A 205 17.16 -13.53 -17.34
C TYR A 205 15.66 -13.20 -17.25
N ILE A 206 15.30 -11.98 -16.86
CA ILE A 206 13.91 -11.54 -16.77
C ILE A 206 13.51 -10.87 -18.08
N ASP A 207 12.35 -11.28 -18.60
CA ASP A 207 11.77 -10.74 -19.82
C ASP A 207 10.88 -9.54 -19.52
N TYR A 208 9.92 -9.72 -18.61
CA TYR A 208 9.09 -8.64 -18.07
C TYR A 208 8.56 -8.98 -16.67
N VAL A 209 8.05 -7.96 -15.99
CA VAL A 209 7.43 -8.07 -14.67
C VAL A 209 6.01 -7.52 -14.73
N GLU A 210 5.05 -8.25 -14.16
CA GLU A 210 3.69 -7.75 -13.92
C GLU A 210 3.47 -7.47 -12.45
N ILE A 211 2.78 -6.37 -12.13
CA ILE A 211 2.30 -6.07 -10.77
C ILE A 211 0.82 -5.73 -10.85
N THR A 212 0.01 -6.62 -10.34
CA THR A 212 -1.45 -6.49 -10.32
C THR A 212 -1.93 -6.21 -8.90
N ALA A 213 -2.71 -5.14 -8.71
CA ALA A 213 -3.42 -4.86 -7.46
C ALA A 213 -4.84 -4.42 -7.77
N VAL A 214 -5.79 -5.35 -7.76
CA VAL A 214 -7.17 -5.12 -8.20
C VAL A 214 -8.18 -5.50 -7.12
N GLU A 215 -9.36 -4.88 -7.18
CA GLU A 215 -10.44 -5.06 -6.22
C GLU A 215 -11.75 -5.45 -6.93
N ASN A 216 -12.48 -6.39 -6.35
CA ASN A 216 -13.79 -6.82 -6.87
C ASN A 216 -14.96 -5.94 -6.41
N LEU A 217 -14.69 -5.00 -5.50
CA LEU A 217 -15.65 -3.99 -5.04
C LEU A 217 -15.55 -2.72 -5.88
N GLY A 218 -16.66 -1.98 -5.95
CA GLY A 218 -16.70 -0.62 -6.50
C GLY A 218 -16.25 0.41 -5.47
N ILE A 219 -16.64 1.67 -5.72
CA ILE A 219 -16.31 2.79 -4.81
C ILE A 219 -17.28 2.91 -3.63
N GLU A 220 -18.44 2.22 -3.70
CA GLU A 220 -19.50 2.20 -2.68
C GLU A 220 -19.94 3.60 -2.22
N GLN A 221 -19.73 3.94 -0.94
CA GLN A 221 -20.10 5.25 -0.37
C GLN A 221 -19.02 6.34 -0.55
N ARG A 222 -17.92 6.03 -1.25
CA ARG A 222 -16.73 6.89 -1.35
C ARG A 222 -16.67 7.71 -2.65
N GLY A 223 -17.81 7.91 -3.36
CA GLY A 223 -17.85 8.62 -4.64
C GLY A 223 -17.17 9.97 -4.61
N GLY A 224 -17.52 10.85 -3.67
CA GLY A 224 -16.93 12.18 -3.57
C GLY A 224 -15.41 12.19 -3.33
N PHE A 225 -14.87 11.23 -2.59
CA PHE A 225 -13.41 11.07 -2.43
C PHE A 225 -12.79 10.58 -3.74
N TYR A 226 -13.41 9.57 -4.37
CA TYR A 226 -12.83 8.95 -5.55
C TYR A 226 -12.82 9.86 -6.78
N GLU A 227 -13.79 10.77 -6.89
CA GLU A 227 -13.84 11.82 -7.93
C GLU A 227 -12.58 12.72 -7.91
N THR A 228 -11.96 12.89 -6.76
CA THR A 228 -10.73 13.69 -6.63
C THR A 228 -9.44 12.87 -6.74
N ALA A 229 -9.51 11.60 -6.39
CA ALA A 229 -8.33 10.74 -6.36
C ALA A 229 -8.10 9.99 -7.70
N GLY A 230 -9.11 9.26 -8.20
CA GLY A 230 -8.94 8.30 -9.28
C GLY A 230 -8.01 7.14 -8.93
N ALA A 231 -7.89 6.18 -9.83
CA ALA A 231 -7.05 5.00 -9.63
C ALA A 231 -5.55 5.34 -9.61
N LEU A 232 -5.12 6.36 -10.37
CA LEU A 232 -3.71 6.76 -10.42
C LEU A 232 -3.22 7.24 -9.05
N ARG A 233 -3.94 8.16 -8.40
CA ARG A 233 -3.55 8.68 -7.08
C ARG A 233 -3.87 7.71 -5.95
N ASP A 234 -4.99 6.94 -6.06
CA ASP A 234 -5.38 6.03 -4.97
C ASP A 234 -4.46 4.82 -4.85
N MET A 235 -3.98 4.29 -5.99
CA MET A 235 -3.27 3.01 -6.03
C MET A 235 -1.88 3.08 -6.66
N VAL A 236 -1.72 3.77 -7.80
CA VAL A 236 -0.49 3.66 -8.60
C VAL A 236 0.65 4.44 -7.99
N GLN A 237 0.45 5.73 -7.72
CA GLN A 237 1.45 6.69 -7.25
C GLN A 237 1.99 6.35 -5.84
N ASN A 238 1.28 5.54 -5.09
CA ASN A 238 1.69 5.11 -3.75
C ASN A 238 1.93 3.59 -3.70
N HIS A 239 0.90 2.77 -3.66
CA HIS A 239 1.02 1.33 -3.39
C HIS A 239 1.76 0.54 -4.48
N LEU A 240 1.37 0.71 -5.77
CA LEU A 240 1.99 -0.08 -6.83
C LEU A 240 3.44 0.31 -7.06
N ILE A 241 3.76 1.61 -6.99
CA ILE A 241 5.14 2.05 -7.17
C ILE A 241 6.06 1.55 -6.04
N GLN A 242 5.53 1.35 -4.82
CA GLN A 242 6.27 0.68 -3.74
C GLN A 242 6.58 -0.77 -4.10
N LEU A 243 5.60 -1.51 -4.66
CA LEU A 243 5.83 -2.89 -5.11
C LEU A 243 6.85 -2.94 -6.25
N VAL A 244 6.82 -1.97 -7.18
CA VAL A 244 7.87 -1.80 -8.20
C VAL A 244 9.23 -1.62 -7.53
N ALA A 245 9.33 -0.74 -6.53
CA ALA A 245 10.59 -0.49 -5.83
C ALA A 245 11.12 -1.74 -5.11
N LEU A 246 10.29 -2.45 -4.34
CA LEU A 246 10.68 -3.69 -3.65
C LEU A 246 11.15 -4.78 -4.63
N THR A 247 10.52 -4.81 -5.82
CA THR A 247 10.89 -5.76 -6.87
C THR A 247 12.19 -5.37 -7.57
N ALA A 248 12.44 -4.07 -7.77
CA ALA A 248 13.51 -3.58 -8.64
C ALA A 248 14.77 -3.09 -7.91
N MET A 249 14.70 -2.81 -6.61
CA MET A 249 15.80 -2.23 -5.83
C MET A 249 17.03 -3.14 -5.77
N GLU A 250 18.21 -2.54 -5.56
CA GLU A 250 19.43 -3.28 -5.22
C GLU A 250 19.40 -3.72 -3.74
N PRO A 251 20.09 -4.82 -3.39
CA PRO A 251 20.26 -5.17 -2.00
C PRO A 251 21.05 -4.08 -1.27
N PRO A 252 20.54 -3.51 -0.16
CA PRO A 252 21.29 -2.54 0.61
C PRO A 252 22.53 -3.20 1.24
N ALA A 253 23.67 -2.51 1.25
CA ALA A 253 24.90 -3.02 1.80
C ALA A 253 24.80 -3.37 3.31
N VAL A 254 23.98 -2.60 4.03
CA VAL A 254 23.58 -2.86 5.41
C VAL A 254 22.07 -2.64 5.49
N PHE A 255 21.36 -3.60 6.07
CA PHE A 255 19.90 -3.48 6.23
C PHE A 255 19.59 -2.56 7.41
N ASN A 256 19.35 -1.30 7.10
CA ASN A 256 18.83 -0.28 8.01
C ASN A 256 17.91 0.67 7.25
N ALA A 257 17.19 1.51 7.97
CA ALA A 257 16.17 2.39 7.40
C ALA A 257 16.70 3.31 6.30
N ASP A 258 17.86 3.92 6.48
CA ASP A 258 18.38 4.88 5.49
C ASP A 258 18.86 4.19 4.22
N ASN A 259 19.62 3.10 4.37
CA ASN A 259 20.11 2.34 3.21
C ASN A 259 18.95 1.72 2.42
N PHE A 260 17.96 1.14 3.13
CA PHE A 260 16.77 0.59 2.48
C PHE A 260 16.02 1.68 1.68
N ARG A 261 15.71 2.81 2.30
CA ARG A 261 14.99 3.92 1.66
C ARG A 261 15.80 4.57 0.53
N ASN A 262 17.14 4.59 0.63
CA ASN A 262 18.01 5.04 -0.46
C ASN A 262 17.85 4.16 -1.70
N GLU A 263 17.78 2.83 -1.55
CA GLU A 263 17.59 1.93 -2.70
C GLU A 263 16.19 2.12 -3.32
N VAL A 264 15.16 2.38 -2.53
CA VAL A 264 13.81 2.72 -3.05
C VAL A 264 13.87 4.00 -3.89
N VAL A 265 14.49 5.06 -3.39
CA VAL A 265 14.63 6.34 -4.12
C VAL A 265 15.37 6.16 -5.45
N LYS A 266 16.46 5.39 -5.47
CA LYS A 266 17.19 5.08 -6.70
C LYS A 266 16.32 4.44 -7.78
N VAL A 267 15.38 3.57 -7.40
CA VAL A 267 14.42 3.00 -8.37
C VAL A 267 13.53 4.10 -8.95
N TYR A 268 12.97 4.97 -8.10
CA TYR A 268 12.08 6.04 -8.58
C TYR A 268 12.80 7.05 -9.47
N GLU A 269 14.03 7.41 -9.12
CA GLU A 269 14.88 8.30 -9.94
C GLU A 269 15.30 7.65 -11.27
N SER A 270 15.30 6.31 -11.33
CA SER A 270 15.62 5.54 -12.54
C SER A 270 14.41 5.28 -13.44
N LEU A 271 13.19 5.66 -13.05
CA LEU A 271 12.02 5.52 -13.92
C LEU A 271 12.22 6.33 -15.19
N THR A 272 11.99 5.71 -16.33
CA THR A 272 12.12 6.36 -17.64
C THR A 272 11.01 7.40 -17.80
N PRO A 273 11.30 8.69 -17.96
CA PRO A 273 10.30 9.71 -18.15
C PRO A 273 9.39 9.41 -19.35
N LEU A 274 8.09 9.62 -19.20
CA LEU A 274 7.10 9.42 -20.24
C LEU A 274 6.98 10.68 -21.11
N ASN A 275 7.13 10.54 -22.42
CA ASN A 275 6.81 11.59 -23.41
C ASN A 275 5.33 11.50 -23.85
N GLU A 276 4.84 12.39 -24.69
CA GLU A 276 3.46 12.41 -25.14
C GLU A 276 3.02 11.14 -25.90
N VAL A 277 3.92 10.52 -26.65
CA VAL A 277 3.66 9.24 -27.34
C VAL A 277 3.50 8.14 -26.28
N ASP A 278 4.42 8.07 -25.32
CA ASP A 278 4.37 7.09 -24.24
C ASP A 278 3.08 7.23 -23.40
N LEU A 279 2.59 8.46 -23.18
CA LEU A 279 1.35 8.71 -22.43
C LEU A 279 0.11 8.10 -23.11
N ASN A 280 0.13 7.95 -24.42
CA ASN A 280 -0.97 7.33 -25.18
C ASN A 280 -0.77 5.83 -25.40
N GLU A 281 0.47 5.37 -25.58
CA GLU A 281 0.77 3.98 -25.90
C GLU A 281 1.05 3.12 -24.67
N HIS A 282 1.63 3.72 -23.61
CA HIS A 282 2.04 3.01 -22.40
C HIS A 282 1.09 3.15 -21.23
N ILE A 283 -0.02 3.91 -21.38
CA ILE A 283 -1.02 4.09 -20.32
C ILE A 283 -2.42 3.85 -20.85
N VAL A 284 -3.10 2.87 -20.30
CA VAL A 284 -4.52 2.62 -20.54
C VAL A 284 -5.31 3.05 -19.32
N ARG A 285 -6.24 3.99 -19.53
CA ARG A 285 -7.12 4.56 -18.53
C ARG A 285 -8.54 4.03 -18.73
N GLY A 286 -9.16 3.47 -17.68
CA GLY A 286 -10.47 2.86 -17.79
C GLY A 286 -11.45 3.32 -16.72
N GLN A 287 -12.75 3.15 -17.02
CA GLN A 287 -13.85 3.38 -16.09
C GLN A 287 -14.86 2.24 -16.18
N TYR A 288 -15.25 1.62 -15.04
CA TYR A 288 -16.21 0.52 -15.11
C TYR A 288 -17.60 1.00 -15.51
N THR A 289 -18.22 0.21 -16.36
CA THR A 289 -19.60 0.40 -16.86
C THR A 289 -20.54 -0.63 -16.23
N ALA A 290 -21.85 -0.38 -16.28
CA ALA A 290 -22.83 -1.32 -15.77
C ALA A 290 -22.73 -2.68 -16.46
N SER A 291 -22.87 -3.76 -15.70
CA SER A 291 -22.85 -5.13 -16.21
C SER A 291 -23.66 -6.07 -15.31
N GLY A 292 -24.65 -6.75 -15.89
CA GLY A 292 -25.59 -7.57 -15.13
C GLY A 292 -26.34 -6.73 -14.08
N ASN A 293 -26.19 -7.09 -12.80
CA ASN A 293 -26.79 -6.37 -11.67
C ASN A 293 -25.83 -5.35 -11.01
N LYS A 294 -24.64 -5.16 -11.56
CA LYS A 294 -23.64 -4.21 -11.06
C LYS A 294 -23.82 -2.86 -11.74
N LYS A 295 -23.76 -1.79 -10.95
CA LYS A 295 -23.79 -0.41 -11.45
C LYS A 295 -22.50 -0.04 -12.16
N GLY A 296 -22.60 0.89 -13.11
CA GLY A 296 -21.46 1.61 -13.64
C GLY A 296 -20.99 2.72 -12.71
N TYR A 297 -19.77 3.18 -12.89
CA TYR A 297 -19.15 4.21 -12.02
C TYR A 297 -20.00 5.48 -11.92
N ARG A 298 -20.53 5.97 -13.06
CA ARG A 298 -21.35 7.19 -13.13
C ARG A 298 -22.75 7.03 -12.52
N GLU A 299 -23.12 5.81 -12.16
CA GLU A 299 -24.37 5.50 -11.46
C GLU A 299 -24.18 5.40 -9.93
N GLU A 300 -22.93 5.50 -9.47
CA GLU A 300 -22.61 5.44 -8.05
C GLU A 300 -22.96 6.74 -7.34
N LYS A 301 -23.27 6.64 -6.06
CA LYS A 301 -23.62 7.79 -5.24
C LYS A 301 -22.45 8.76 -5.08
N GLY A 302 -22.68 10.03 -5.40
CA GLY A 302 -21.68 11.09 -5.24
C GLY A 302 -20.70 11.20 -6.41
N VAL A 303 -21.01 10.55 -7.55
CA VAL A 303 -20.27 10.64 -8.80
C VAL A 303 -21.04 11.52 -9.80
N ALA A 304 -20.31 12.36 -10.54
CA ALA A 304 -20.90 13.18 -11.59
C ALA A 304 -21.30 12.31 -12.79
N PRO A 305 -22.47 12.56 -13.45
CA PRO A 305 -22.92 11.75 -14.58
C PRO A 305 -21.99 11.78 -15.80
N ASP A 306 -21.19 12.81 -15.91
CA ASP A 306 -20.18 13.04 -16.97
C ASP A 306 -18.74 12.83 -16.47
N SER A 307 -18.57 12.25 -15.30
CA SER A 307 -17.25 12.01 -14.70
C SER A 307 -16.30 11.30 -15.65
N ARG A 308 -15.06 11.78 -15.70
CA ARG A 308 -13.94 11.18 -16.43
C ARG A 308 -12.86 10.61 -15.50
N THR A 309 -13.21 10.39 -14.23
CA THR A 309 -12.32 9.82 -13.24
C THR A 309 -11.99 8.36 -13.59
N ASP A 310 -10.73 8.01 -13.58
CA ASP A 310 -10.25 6.67 -13.82
C ASP A 310 -10.55 5.74 -12.65
N THR A 311 -11.10 4.56 -12.95
CA THR A 311 -11.30 3.46 -11.99
C THR A 311 -10.44 2.25 -12.32
N TYR A 312 -9.69 2.33 -13.41
CA TYR A 312 -8.73 1.35 -13.89
C TYR A 312 -7.54 2.08 -14.52
N ILE A 313 -6.35 1.60 -14.23
CA ILE A 313 -5.11 2.00 -14.88
C ILE A 313 -4.30 0.74 -15.20
N ALA A 314 -3.81 0.64 -16.42
CA ALA A 314 -2.69 -0.21 -16.78
C ALA A 314 -1.57 0.65 -17.34
N MET A 315 -0.33 0.41 -16.94
CA MET A 315 0.85 1.17 -17.37
C MET A 315 2.01 0.24 -17.67
N LYS A 316 2.79 0.59 -18.68
CA LYS A 316 4.11 0.05 -18.96
C LYS A 316 5.16 1.04 -18.44
N LEU A 317 5.99 0.61 -17.50
CA LEU A 317 7.07 1.40 -16.92
C LEU A 317 8.41 0.88 -17.40
N GLY A 318 9.35 1.78 -17.68
CA GLY A 318 10.75 1.48 -17.91
C GLY A 318 11.60 1.90 -16.72
N ILE A 319 12.65 1.13 -16.40
CA ILE A 319 13.63 1.48 -15.37
C ILE A 319 15.01 1.57 -16.04
N SER A 320 15.53 2.79 -16.14
CA SER A 320 16.77 3.13 -16.87
C SER A 320 18.00 2.97 -15.97
N ASN A 321 18.31 1.72 -15.58
CA ASN A 321 19.53 1.38 -14.86
C ASN A 321 20.17 0.10 -15.42
N TRP A 322 21.37 -0.25 -14.95
CA TRP A 322 22.12 -1.42 -15.44
C TRP A 322 21.40 -2.75 -15.24
N ARG A 323 20.62 -2.88 -14.17
CA ARG A 323 19.87 -4.11 -13.85
C ARG A 323 18.67 -4.30 -14.74
N TRP A 324 17.93 -3.24 -15.06
CA TRP A 324 16.57 -3.32 -15.62
C TRP A 324 16.39 -2.72 -17.01
N SER A 325 17.38 -2.00 -17.54
CA SER A 325 17.23 -1.36 -18.86
C SER A 325 16.80 -2.35 -19.94
N GLY A 326 15.65 -2.08 -20.57
CA GLY A 326 15.02 -2.93 -21.57
C GLY A 326 14.07 -4.00 -21.04
N VAL A 327 13.86 -4.10 -19.71
CA VAL A 327 12.83 -4.96 -19.09
C VAL A 327 11.60 -4.11 -18.77
N PRO A 328 10.46 -4.33 -19.41
CA PRO A 328 9.24 -3.61 -19.06
C PRO A 328 8.65 -4.10 -17.73
N PHE A 329 8.14 -3.16 -16.95
CA PHE A 329 7.31 -3.41 -15.79
C PHE A 329 5.88 -3.00 -16.12
N TYR A 330 4.99 -3.97 -16.20
CA TYR A 330 3.58 -3.74 -16.41
C TYR A 330 2.86 -3.69 -15.08
N ILE A 331 2.17 -2.60 -14.80
CA ILE A 331 1.38 -2.46 -13.58
C ILE A 331 -0.08 -2.26 -13.94
N ARG A 332 -0.99 -2.85 -13.18
CA ARG A 332 -2.43 -2.58 -13.31
C ARG A 332 -3.14 -2.54 -11.97
N THR A 333 -4.14 -1.69 -11.91
CA THR A 333 -5.12 -1.62 -10.83
C THR A 333 -6.51 -1.37 -11.38
N GLY A 334 -7.54 -1.78 -10.65
CA GLY A 334 -8.92 -1.51 -11.05
C GLY A 334 -9.93 -1.85 -9.98
N LYS A 335 -11.10 -1.18 -10.06
CA LYS A 335 -12.29 -1.46 -9.26
C LYS A 335 -13.27 -2.33 -10.06
N GLN A 336 -14.21 -3.00 -9.38
CA GLN A 336 -15.19 -3.91 -10.01
C GLN A 336 -14.55 -4.97 -10.91
N MET A 337 -13.36 -5.44 -10.55
CA MET A 337 -12.65 -6.50 -11.25
C MET A 337 -13.25 -7.89 -10.91
N PRO A 338 -12.87 -8.98 -11.60
CA PRO A 338 -13.43 -10.31 -11.36
C PRO A 338 -13.14 -10.85 -9.95
N THR A 339 -12.00 -10.48 -9.37
CA THR A 339 -11.54 -10.92 -8.05
C THR A 339 -10.76 -9.80 -7.34
N LYS A 340 -10.48 -9.99 -6.06
CA LYS A 340 -9.52 -9.16 -5.32
C LYS A 340 -8.19 -9.90 -5.30
N VAL A 341 -7.15 -9.30 -5.88
CA VAL A 341 -5.80 -9.89 -5.91
C VAL A 341 -4.72 -8.80 -5.88
N THR A 342 -3.65 -9.09 -5.17
CA THR A 342 -2.37 -8.36 -5.30
C THR A 342 -1.26 -9.38 -5.47
N GLU A 343 -0.55 -9.31 -6.59
CA GLU A 343 0.53 -10.22 -6.92
C GLU A 343 1.60 -9.56 -7.77
N ILE A 344 2.81 -10.11 -7.71
CA ILE A 344 3.93 -9.77 -8.58
C ILE A 344 4.26 -11.01 -9.38
N VAL A 345 4.27 -10.91 -10.70
CA VAL A 345 4.60 -12.01 -11.60
C VAL A 345 5.88 -11.66 -12.35
N VAL A 346 6.89 -12.50 -12.19
CA VAL A 346 8.17 -12.37 -12.88
C VAL A 346 8.23 -13.41 -13.99
N HIS A 347 8.30 -12.93 -15.23
CA HIS A 347 8.45 -13.77 -16.41
C HIS A 347 9.93 -13.83 -16.77
N PHE A 348 10.46 -15.04 -16.74
CA PHE A 348 11.83 -15.27 -17.17
C PHE A 348 11.90 -15.39 -18.69
N ARG A 349 13.05 -15.08 -19.26
CA ARG A 349 13.28 -15.27 -20.69
C ARG A 349 13.12 -16.72 -21.11
N GLU A 350 12.67 -16.92 -22.33
CA GLU A 350 12.61 -18.25 -22.93
C GLU A 350 13.99 -18.91 -22.98
N THR A 351 14.03 -20.24 -22.99
CA THR A 351 15.26 -20.97 -23.24
C THR A 351 15.76 -20.64 -24.65
N PRO A 352 17.07 -20.38 -24.83
CA PRO A 352 17.61 -19.93 -26.13
C PRO A 352 17.49 -20.99 -27.22
N HIS A 353 17.30 -22.25 -26.85
CA HIS A 353 17.11 -23.37 -27.75
C HIS A 353 16.18 -24.41 -27.17
N GLN A 354 15.17 -24.80 -27.94
CA GLN A 354 14.19 -25.78 -27.53
C GLN A 354 14.61 -27.18 -27.93
N MET A 355 15.12 -27.94 -26.97
CA MET A 355 15.69 -29.29 -27.21
C MET A 355 14.64 -30.42 -27.12
N PHE A 356 13.51 -30.16 -26.42
CA PHE A 356 12.54 -31.18 -26.06
C PHE A 356 11.23 -30.98 -26.80
N HIS A 357 10.49 -32.06 -27.03
CA HIS A 357 9.14 -32.02 -27.55
C HIS A 357 8.13 -31.68 -26.44
N CYS A 358 7.00 -31.18 -26.84
CA CYS A 358 5.98 -30.72 -25.89
C CYS A 358 4.72 -31.54 -26.03
N ALA A 359 4.14 -31.92 -24.88
CA ALA A 359 2.87 -32.57 -24.81
C ALA A 359 1.77 -31.66 -25.38
N GLY A 360 1.03 -32.15 -26.40
CA GLY A 360 -0.09 -31.43 -26.99
C GLY A 360 0.27 -30.16 -27.78
N GLY A 361 1.54 -29.96 -28.17
CA GLY A 361 1.96 -28.82 -28.99
C GLY A 361 2.20 -27.50 -28.22
N ASN A 362 1.86 -27.42 -26.93
CA ASN A 362 2.14 -26.27 -26.08
C ASN A 362 3.41 -26.50 -25.26
N CYS A 363 4.50 -25.90 -25.68
CA CYS A 363 5.75 -25.92 -24.94
C CYS A 363 5.72 -24.95 -23.77
N PRO A 364 6.20 -25.35 -22.57
CA PRO A 364 6.55 -24.37 -21.56
C PRO A 364 7.72 -23.54 -22.09
N ARG A 365 7.41 -22.37 -22.59
CA ARG A 365 8.41 -21.51 -23.25
C ARG A 365 9.31 -20.83 -22.23
N ALA A 366 8.72 -20.32 -21.15
CA ALA A 366 9.42 -19.58 -20.11
C ALA A 366 9.05 -20.08 -18.73
N ASN A 367 9.94 -19.86 -17.76
CA ASN A 367 9.60 -20.04 -16.36
C ASN A 367 8.84 -18.80 -15.86
N LYS A 368 7.97 -19.00 -14.86
CA LYS A 368 7.18 -17.93 -14.26
C LYS A 368 7.23 -18.07 -12.74
N LEU A 369 7.55 -16.96 -12.07
CA LEU A 369 7.49 -16.87 -10.60
C LEU A 369 6.39 -15.89 -10.23
N ILE A 370 5.49 -16.31 -9.34
CA ILE A 370 4.37 -15.51 -8.86
C ILE A 370 4.50 -15.35 -7.35
N LEU A 371 4.64 -14.10 -6.89
CA LEU A 371 4.62 -13.73 -5.49
C LEU A 371 3.23 -13.22 -5.16
N ARG A 372 2.44 -14.03 -4.43
CA ARG A 372 1.06 -13.70 -4.04
C ARG A 372 1.07 -12.93 -2.73
N LEU A 373 0.60 -11.68 -2.76
CA LEU A 373 0.55 -10.80 -1.59
C LEU A 373 -0.83 -10.84 -0.90
N GLN A 374 -1.91 -11.03 -1.69
CA GLN A 374 -3.28 -11.26 -1.18
C GLN A 374 -4.21 -11.70 -2.33
N PRO A 375 -5.29 -12.45 -2.05
CA PRO A 375 -5.47 -13.34 -0.91
C PRO A 375 -4.58 -14.57 -1.08
N ASN A 376 -4.62 -15.55 -0.19
CA ASN A 376 -3.85 -16.80 -0.31
C ASN A 376 -2.35 -16.54 -0.53
N GLU A 377 -1.78 -15.86 0.43
CA GLU A 377 -0.38 -15.46 0.47
C GLU A 377 0.57 -16.64 0.20
N GLY A 378 1.54 -16.45 -0.71
CA GLY A 378 2.42 -17.55 -1.08
C GLY A 378 3.30 -17.27 -2.28
N ILE A 379 3.98 -18.32 -2.74
CA ILE A 379 4.91 -18.29 -3.86
C ILE A 379 4.59 -19.44 -4.81
N VAL A 380 4.46 -19.14 -6.10
CA VAL A 380 4.25 -20.15 -7.14
C VAL A 380 5.40 -20.08 -8.14
N LEU A 381 6.02 -21.22 -8.41
CA LEU A 381 7.04 -21.36 -9.45
C LEU A 381 6.53 -22.33 -10.53
N LYS A 382 6.44 -21.86 -11.77
CA LYS A 382 6.10 -22.67 -12.94
C LYS A 382 7.35 -23.04 -13.73
N ILE A 383 7.59 -24.34 -13.88
CA ILE A 383 8.77 -24.89 -14.57
C ILE A 383 8.40 -26.02 -15.52
N GLY A 384 9.25 -26.29 -16.50
CA GLY A 384 9.11 -27.45 -17.38
C GLY A 384 9.63 -28.73 -16.74
N MET A 385 8.84 -29.80 -16.78
CA MET A 385 9.23 -31.12 -16.29
C MET A 385 8.92 -32.22 -17.33
N LYS A 386 9.77 -33.23 -17.37
CA LYS A 386 9.60 -34.38 -18.26
C LYS A 386 8.33 -35.16 -17.89
N VAL A 387 7.55 -35.53 -18.90
CA VAL A 387 6.38 -36.42 -18.70
C VAL A 387 6.87 -37.86 -18.52
N PRO A 388 6.52 -38.53 -17.42
CA PRO A 388 6.86 -39.95 -17.21
C PRO A 388 6.31 -40.83 -18.34
N GLY A 389 7.14 -41.71 -18.90
CA GLY A 389 6.74 -42.65 -19.96
C GLY A 389 6.67 -42.07 -21.38
N ALA A 390 6.76 -40.76 -21.58
CA ALA A 390 6.59 -40.12 -22.87
C ALA A 390 7.93 -39.67 -23.53
N GLY A 391 8.99 -40.42 -23.39
CA GLY A 391 10.30 -40.05 -23.96
C GLY A 391 10.84 -38.75 -23.35
N PHE A 392 11.29 -37.81 -24.17
CA PHE A 392 11.73 -36.45 -23.78
C PHE A 392 10.65 -35.40 -24.00
N GLU A 393 9.41 -35.76 -23.76
CA GLU A 393 8.30 -34.85 -23.78
C GLU A 393 8.23 -34.05 -22.48
N VAL A 394 8.03 -32.73 -22.53
CA VAL A 394 7.97 -31.84 -21.40
C VAL A 394 6.61 -31.17 -21.27
N ARG A 395 6.18 -30.91 -20.03
CA ARG A 395 5.04 -30.08 -19.71
C ARG A 395 5.34 -29.12 -18.58
N GLN A 396 4.58 -28.04 -18.48
CA GLN A 396 4.66 -27.12 -17.35
C GLN A 396 4.08 -27.78 -16.11
N VAL A 397 4.79 -27.65 -14.99
CA VAL A 397 4.31 -28.02 -13.64
C VAL A 397 4.39 -26.85 -12.72
N THR A 398 3.59 -26.87 -11.66
CA THR A 398 3.50 -25.80 -10.66
C THR A 398 4.04 -26.30 -9.32
N MET A 399 4.95 -25.54 -8.74
CA MET A 399 5.35 -25.67 -7.34
C MET A 399 4.66 -24.52 -6.58
N ASP A 400 3.75 -24.85 -5.68
CA ASP A 400 2.96 -23.88 -4.91
C ASP A 400 3.28 -24.01 -3.43
N PHE A 401 3.74 -22.92 -2.85
CA PHE A 401 3.98 -22.77 -1.42
C PHE A 401 3.04 -21.71 -0.86
N SER A 402 2.23 -22.08 0.14
CA SER A 402 1.36 -21.17 0.87
C SER A 402 1.97 -20.80 2.22
N TYR A 403 1.87 -19.54 2.63
CA TYR A 403 2.28 -19.08 3.96
C TYR A 403 1.55 -19.79 5.09
N ALA A 404 0.33 -20.28 4.87
CA ALA A 404 -0.38 -21.11 5.84
C ALA A 404 0.40 -22.38 6.24
N GLN A 405 1.32 -22.86 5.37
CA GLN A 405 2.17 -24.03 5.64
C GLN A 405 3.32 -23.73 6.61
N LEU A 406 3.68 -22.44 6.84
CA LEU A 406 4.70 -22.09 7.84
C LEU A 406 4.22 -22.29 9.28
N GLY A 407 2.91 -22.44 9.48
CA GLY A 407 2.31 -22.72 10.80
C GLY A 407 2.36 -21.55 11.77
N GLY A 408 1.24 -21.24 12.39
CA GLY A 408 1.19 -20.69 13.74
C GLY A 408 1.08 -19.21 13.94
N VAL A 409 1.43 -18.32 13.04
CA VAL A 409 1.18 -16.89 13.27
C VAL A 409 0.35 -16.34 12.12
N PRO A 410 -0.91 -15.93 12.38
CA PRO A 410 -1.67 -15.18 11.39
C PRO A 410 -0.85 -13.97 10.96
N SER A 411 -0.83 -13.66 9.67
CA SER A 411 -0.26 -12.41 9.15
C SER A 411 -0.83 -11.25 9.98
N GLY A 412 0.03 -10.56 10.74
CA GLY A 412 -0.38 -9.46 11.61
C GLY A 412 -1.06 -8.34 10.82
N ASP A 413 -1.92 -7.56 11.48
CA ASP A 413 -2.51 -6.38 10.85
C ASP A 413 -1.40 -5.39 10.47
N ALA A 414 -1.39 -4.93 9.22
CA ALA A 414 -0.37 -4.02 8.70
C ALA A 414 -0.27 -2.72 9.52
N TYR A 415 -1.38 -2.24 10.08
CA TYR A 415 -1.39 -1.07 10.97
C TYR A 415 -0.73 -1.36 12.30
N ALA A 416 -0.96 -2.54 12.89
CA ALA A 416 -0.30 -2.94 14.12
C ALA A 416 1.23 -2.96 13.93
N ARG A 417 1.70 -3.53 12.82
CA ARG A 417 3.12 -3.53 12.47
C ARG A 417 3.69 -2.13 12.36
N LEU A 418 3.06 -1.25 11.58
CA LEU A 418 3.55 0.12 11.36
C LEU A 418 3.50 0.97 12.62
N ILE A 419 2.46 0.83 13.45
CA ILE A 419 2.38 1.53 14.74
C ILE A 419 3.52 1.09 15.66
N ASP A 420 3.78 -0.21 15.73
CA ASP A 420 4.88 -0.73 16.56
C ASP A 420 6.24 -0.26 16.05
N ASP A 421 6.51 -0.31 14.76
CA ASP A 421 7.74 0.22 14.16
C ASP A 421 7.92 1.72 14.51
N CYS A 422 6.85 2.51 14.49
CA CYS A 422 6.90 3.90 14.93
C CYS A 422 7.20 4.01 16.44
N ILE A 423 6.59 3.18 17.30
CA ILE A 423 6.86 3.14 18.73
C ILE A 423 8.34 2.76 18.98
N GLN A 424 8.89 1.82 18.22
CA GLN A 424 10.30 1.42 18.32
C GLN A 424 11.26 2.45 17.68
N GLY A 425 10.77 3.37 16.88
CA GLY A 425 11.59 4.37 16.18
C GLY A 425 12.23 3.84 14.90
N ASP A 426 11.66 2.81 14.29
CA ASP A 426 12.13 2.25 13.04
C ASP A 426 11.35 2.83 11.85
N PRO A 427 11.94 3.73 11.04
CA PRO A 427 11.29 4.31 9.87
C PRO A 427 11.50 3.48 8.59
N THR A 428 11.96 2.23 8.65
CA THR A 428 12.31 1.41 7.47
C THR A 428 11.13 1.26 6.51
N LEU A 429 9.93 1.00 7.02
CA LEU A 429 8.72 0.76 6.22
C LEU A 429 7.89 2.02 5.95
N PHE A 430 8.48 3.21 6.14
CA PHE A 430 7.79 4.48 5.92
C PHE A 430 8.42 5.27 4.76
N THR A 431 7.55 5.90 3.98
CA THR A 431 7.98 6.63 2.78
C THR A 431 8.72 7.92 3.17
N ARG A 432 9.93 8.08 2.66
CA ARG A 432 10.75 9.28 2.89
C ARG A 432 10.33 10.42 1.96
N SER A 433 10.57 11.67 2.35
CA SER A 433 10.16 12.87 1.60
C SER A 433 10.65 12.91 0.16
N ASP A 434 11.90 12.50 -0.07
CA ASP A 434 12.49 12.44 -1.42
C ASP A 434 11.84 11.35 -2.30
N ALA A 435 11.46 10.21 -1.72
CA ALA A 435 10.71 9.16 -2.42
C ALA A 435 9.32 9.66 -2.83
N VAL A 436 8.62 10.41 -1.96
CA VAL A 436 7.33 11.03 -2.29
C VAL A 436 7.50 11.99 -3.48
N GLU A 437 8.50 12.86 -3.45
CA GLU A 437 8.74 13.83 -4.53
C GLU A 437 9.18 13.16 -5.84
N ALA A 438 10.04 12.14 -5.77
CA ALA A 438 10.48 11.39 -6.94
C ALA A 438 9.30 10.65 -7.60
N SER A 439 8.42 10.04 -6.81
CA SER A 439 7.19 9.40 -7.30
C SER A 439 6.28 10.43 -7.99
N TRP A 440 5.99 11.57 -7.35
CA TRP A 440 5.17 12.62 -7.96
C TRP A 440 5.81 13.23 -9.22
N LYS A 441 7.13 13.41 -9.23
CA LYS A 441 7.85 13.89 -10.41
C LYS A 441 7.61 13.01 -11.64
N PHE A 442 7.45 11.71 -11.43
CA PHE A 442 7.14 10.76 -12.50
C PHE A 442 5.67 10.79 -12.92
N PHE A 443 4.71 10.83 -11.96
CA PHE A 443 3.28 10.73 -12.27
C PHE A 443 2.60 12.07 -12.57
N ASP A 444 3.11 13.19 -12.10
CA ASP A 444 2.51 14.51 -12.31
C ASP A 444 2.35 14.89 -13.79
N PRO A 445 3.31 14.59 -14.70
CA PRO A 445 3.13 14.79 -16.14
C PRO A 445 1.91 14.05 -16.71
N VAL A 446 1.59 12.85 -16.22
CA VAL A 446 0.41 12.06 -16.63
C VAL A 446 -0.87 12.80 -16.25
N LEU A 447 -0.95 13.29 -15.01
CA LEU A 447 -2.10 14.03 -14.51
C LEU A 447 -2.32 15.34 -15.23
N ARG A 448 -1.23 16.07 -15.53
CA ARG A 448 -1.26 17.32 -16.31
C ARG A 448 -1.75 17.04 -17.73
N TYR A 449 -1.21 16.01 -18.38
CA TYR A 449 -1.64 15.63 -19.73
C TYR A 449 -3.16 15.37 -19.78
N TRP A 450 -3.72 14.62 -18.81
CA TRP A 450 -5.16 14.38 -18.78
C TRP A 450 -5.99 15.63 -18.47
N LYS A 451 -5.46 16.54 -17.67
CA LYS A 451 -6.10 17.82 -17.37
C LYS A 451 -6.12 18.73 -18.58
N ASP A 452 -5.02 18.79 -19.32
CA ASP A 452 -4.84 19.68 -20.46
C ASP A 452 -5.48 19.10 -21.75
N ASN A 453 -5.73 17.80 -21.78
CA ASN A 453 -6.37 17.07 -22.87
C ASN A 453 -7.66 16.37 -22.41
N PRO A 454 -8.78 17.10 -22.28
CA PRO A 454 -10.04 16.51 -21.81
C PRO A 454 -10.56 15.37 -22.69
N ASP A 455 -10.16 15.32 -23.97
CA ASP A 455 -10.53 14.28 -24.93
C ASP A 455 -9.61 13.05 -24.90
N ALA A 456 -8.56 13.05 -24.07
CA ALA A 456 -7.67 11.89 -23.90
C ALA A 456 -8.48 10.62 -23.60
N PRO A 457 -8.15 9.47 -24.20
CA PRO A 457 -8.95 8.25 -24.10
C PRO A 457 -9.27 7.84 -22.65
N LEU A 458 -10.50 7.46 -22.42
CA LEU A 458 -10.99 6.83 -21.20
C LEU A 458 -11.90 5.67 -21.63
N TYR A 459 -11.41 4.45 -21.51
CA TYR A 459 -12.06 3.26 -22.02
C TYR A 459 -13.09 2.70 -21.03
N GLY A 460 -14.26 2.30 -21.52
CA GLY A 460 -15.25 1.59 -20.70
C GLY A 460 -14.89 0.12 -20.56
N TYR A 461 -15.03 -0.45 -19.36
CA TYR A 461 -14.97 -1.91 -19.18
C TYR A 461 -16.17 -2.41 -18.37
N PRO A 462 -16.81 -3.52 -18.77
CA PRO A 462 -17.94 -4.07 -18.02
C PRO A 462 -17.52 -4.49 -16.60
N ALA A 463 -18.30 -4.09 -15.59
CA ALA A 463 -18.04 -4.49 -14.20
C ALA A 463 -17.97 -6.03 -14.07
N GLY A 464 -16.89 -6.53 -13.49
CA GLY A 464 -16.60 -7.96 -13.35
C GLY A 464 -15.71 -8.54 -14.44
N THR A 465 -15.10 -7.71 -15.30
CA THR A 465 -14.09 -8.12 -16.29
C THR A 465 -12.68 -7.66 -15.89
N TRP A 466 -11.64 -8.11 -16.61
CA TRP A 466 -10.24 -7.80 -16.34
C TRP A 466 -9.78 -6.42 -16.84
N GLY A 467 -10.70 -5.55 -17.19
CA GLY A 467 -10.41 -4.19 -17.65
C GLY A 467 -10.70 -3.99 -19.13
N PRO A 468 -10.26 -2.87 -19.69
CA PRO A 468 -10.43 -2.57 -21.11
C PRO A 468 -9.57 -3.48 -22.00
N LEU A 469 -10.07 -3.81 -23.22
CA LEU A 469 -9.31 -4.61 -24.20
C LEU A 469 -8.01 -3.92 -24.64
N GLU A 470 -7.96 -2.62 -24.58
CA GLU A 470 -6.78 -1.82 -24.90
C GLU A 470 -5.60 -2.13 -23.96
N SER A 471 -5.89 -2.57 -22.72
CA SER A 471 -4.81 -2.99 -21.81
C SER A 471 -4.20 -4.34 -22.20
N GLU A 472 -4.97 -5.22 -22.83
CA GLU A 472 -4.46 -6.47 -23.40
C GLU A 472 -3.66 -6.17 -24.68
N ALA A 473 -4.18 -5.27 -25.55
CA ALA A 473 -3.48 -4.85 -26.74
C ALA A 473 -2.10 -4.25 -26.43
N MET A 474 -2.00 -3.41 -25.38
CA MET A 474 -0.73 -2.84 -24.92
C MET A 474 0.30 -3.94 -24.56
N MET A 475 -0.13 -5.05 -23.97
CA MET A 475 0.74 -6.19 -23.65
C MET A 475 1.14 -6.96 -24.92
N HIS A 476 0.17 -7.26 -25.77
CA HIS A 476 0.38 -8.05 -27.00
C HIS A 476 1.34 -7.39 -27.99
N GLU A 477 1.38 -6.07 -28.09
CA GLU A 477 2.35 -5.34 -28.92
C GLU A 477 3.81 -5.68 -28.57
N HIS A 478 4.05 -6.15 -27.34
CA HIS A 478 5.36 -6.54 -26.86
C HIS A 478 5.51 -8.06 -26.69
N GLY A 479 4.55 -8.84 -27.22
CA GLY A 479 4.55 -10.30 -27.10
C GLY A 479 4.31 -10.81 -25.66
N ALA A 480 3.71 -9.98 -24.80
CA ALA A 480 3.40 -10.29 -23.41
C ALA A 480 1.89 -10.46 -23.22
N ASP A 481 1.50 -11.17 -22.18
CA ASP A 481 0.11 -11.38 -21.77
C ASP A 481 -0.05 -11.11 -20.27
N TRP A 482 -1.22 -10.58 -19.87
CA TRP A 482 -1.56 -10.47 -18.46
C TRP A 482 -1.78 -11.85 -17.84
N THR A 483 -1.17 -12.08 -16.70
CA THR A 483 -1.54 -13.18 -15.82
C THR A 483 -2.87 -12.88 -15.15
N ASN A 484 -3.91 -13.67 -15.47
CA ASN A 484 -5.25 -13.51 -14.94
C ASN A 484 -5.60 -14.67 -13.99
N PRO A 485 -5.52 -14.47 -12.67
CA PRO A 485 -5.89 -15.53 -11.73
C PRO A 485 -7.40 -15.81 -11.74
N CYS A 486 -7.78 -17.04 -11.40
CA CYS A 486 -9.18 -17.45 -11.36
C CYS A 486 -9.99 -16.66 -10.31
N LYS A 487 -11.30 -16.52 -10.54
CA LYS A 487 -12.22 -15.78 -9.67
C LYS A 487 -12.28 -16.29 -8.22
N ASN A 488 -11.94 -17.55 -7.98
CA ASN A 488 -12.14 -18.24 -6.70
C ASN A 488 -10.84 -18.51 -5.93
N LEU A 489 -9.85 -17.62 -6.01
CA LEU A 489 -8.57 -17.75 -5.29
C LEU A 489 -8.72 -17.93 -3.77
N THR A 490 -9.83 -17.47 -3.19
CA THR A 490 -10.10 -17.59 -1.74
C THR A 490 -10.55 -18.98 -1.32
N ASN A 491 -10.95 -19.83 -2.27
CA ASN A 491 -11.60 -21.12 -1.98
C ASN A 491 -10.77 -22.35 -2.42
N THR A 492 -9.57 -22.16 -2.95
CA THR A 492 -8.71 -23.25 -3.42
C THR A 492 -7.32 -23.16 -2.80
N ASP A 493 -6.83 -24.31 -2.33
CA ASP A 493 -5.45 -24.42 -1.81
C ASP A 493 -4.38 -24.36 -2.92
N GLN A 494 -4.78 -24.29 -4.19
CA GLN A 494 -3.89 -24.26 -5.34
C GLN A 494 -4.11 -22.99 -6.19
N TYR A 495 -3.02 -22.42 -6.66
CA TYR A 495 -3.05 -21.30 -7.59
C TYR A 495 -3.69 -21.71 -8.92
N CYS A 496 -4.68 -20.95 -9.34
CA CYS A 496 -5.38 -21.12 -10.61
C CYS A 496 -5.22 -19.87 -11.48
N GLU A 497 -4.89 -20.08 -12.75
CA GLU A 497 -4.76 -19.04 -13.79
C GLU A 497 -5.76 -19.34 -14.92
N LEU A 498 -6.42 -18.29 -15.46
CA LEU A 498 -7.39 -18.40 -16.57
C LEU A 498 -6.69 -18.51 -17.91
#